data_9e38222953c166f96db3ab38c50cb190
#
_entry.id   9e38222953c166f96db3ab38c50cb190
#
_cell.length_a   1.000
_cell.length_b   1.000
_cell.length_c   1.000
_cell.angle_alpha   90.00
_cell.angle_beta   90.00
_cell.angle_gamma   90.00
#
_symmetry.space_group_name_H-M   'P 1'
#
loop_
_entity.id
_entity.type
_entity.pdbx_description
1 polymer ?
#
loop_
_entity_poly.entity_id
_entity_poly.type
_entity_poly.pdbx_seq_one_letter_code
_entity_poly.pdbx_strand_id
1 'polypeptide(L)'
;MATKKEDAKANTKREEFKISGEKVIQKVKELIKEGNVRRIIIINEKGEPLMEIPLTFAVVGTALAPVLAAVGALAALIANCTIIVERK
;
A
#
# COMPACT_ATOMS: atom_id res chain seq x y z
N MET A 1 -16.88 12.20 10.11
CA MET A 1 -17.82 11.92 9.79
C MET A 1 -17.98 10.99 8.65
N ALA A 2 -17.97 11.41 7.54
CA ALA A 2 -18.17 10.50 6.46
C ALA A 2 -17.14 9.42 6.41
N THR A 3 -15.95 9.71 6.74
CA THR A 3 -14.90 8.73 6.67
C THR A 3 -15.15 7.54 7.51
N LYS A 4 -15.65 7.76 8.67
CA LYS A 4 -15.88 6.66 9.51
C LYS A 4 -16.92 5.78 9.02
N LYS A 5 -17.93 6.34 8.43
CA LYS A 5 -18.96 5.55 7.92
C LYS A 5 -18.49 4.72 6.80
N GLU A 6 -17.64 5.27 6.00
CA GLU A 6 -17.12 4.53 4.89
C GLU A 6 -16.36 3.34 5.37
N ASP A 7 -15.59 3.50 6.38
CA ASP A 7 -14.83 2.38 6.89
C ASP A 7 -15.75 1.29 7.36
N ALA A 8 -16.79 1.66 8.02
CA ALA A 8 -17.70 0.67 8.55
C ALA A 8 -18.37 -0.09 7.46
N LYS A 9 -18.83 0.59 6.41
CA LYS A 9 -19.56 -0.14 5.44
C LYS A 9 -18.71 -0.92 4.51
N ALA A 10 -17.46 -0.65 4.45
CA ALA A 10 -16.61 -1.35 3.55
C ALA A 10 -16.30 -2.76 3.98
N ASN A 11 -16.55 -3.14 5.19
CA ASN A 11 -16.18 -4.44 5.70
C ASN A 11 -14.71 -4.70 5.44
N THR A 12 -13.94 -3.65 5.26
CA THR A 12 -12.55 -3.75 4.94
C THR A 12 -11.76 -3.11 6.06
N LYS A 13 -10.81 -3.83 6.59
CA LYS A 13 -9.99 -3.28 7.63
C LYS A 13 -8.89 -2.46 7.03
N ARG A 14 -8.64 -1.30 7.58
CA ARG A 14 -7.59 -0.42 7.10
C ARG A 14 -6.56 -0.22 8.19
N GLU A 15 -5.31 -0.30 7.80
CA GLU A 15 -4.22 -0.08 8.71
C GLU A 15 -3.26 0.91 8.07
N GLU A 16 -2.59 1.71 8.88
CA GLU A 16 -1.62 2.66 8.39
C GLU A 16 -0.28 2.37 9.02
N PHE A 17 0.75 2.38 8.20
CA PHE A 17 2.11 2.16 8.69
C PHE A 17 2.97 3.31 8.21
N LYS A 18 3.59 4.02 9.15
CA LYS A 18 4.51 5.10 8.81
C LYS A 18 5.90 4.52 8.80
N ILE A 19 6.53 4.54 7.64
CA ILE A 19 7.83 3.94 7.48
C ILE A 19 8.72 4.81 6.61
N SER A 20 10.01 4.54 6.65
CA SER A 20 10.94 5.26 5.80
C SER A 20 10.88 4.69 4.39
N GLY A 21 11.28 5.50 3.42
CA GLY A 21 11.24 5.06 2.04
C GLY A 21 12.04 3.79 1.81
N GLU A 22 13.14 3.63 2.52
CA GLU A 22 13.97 2.44 2.35
C GLU A 22 13.25 1.16 2.71
N LYS A 23 12.24 1.23 3.55
CA LYS A 23 11.56 0.03 4.00
C LYS A 23 10.25 -0.25 3.29
N VAL A 24 9.90 0.59 2.36
CA VAL A 24 8.62 0.45 1.67
C VAL A 24 8.52 -0.88 0.92
N ILE A 25 9.55 -1.22 0.16
CA ILE A 25 9.51 -2.45 -0.62
C ILE A 25 9.40 -3.67 0.27
N GLN A 26 10.15 -3.66 1.37
CA GLN A 26 10.10 -4.78 2.29
C GLN A 26 8.70 -4.93 2.86
N LYS A 27 8.10 -3.81 3.25
CA LYS A 27 6.76 -3.85 3.82
C LYS A 27 5.73 -4.33 2.80
N VAL A 28 5.83 -3.84 1.58
CA VAL A 28 4.91 -4.26 0.53
C VAL A 28 5.03 -5.76 0.30
N LYS A 29 6.25 -6.29 0.26
CA LYS A 29 6.44 -7.72 0.08
C LYS A 29 5.82 -8.52 1.21
N GLU A 30 5.97 -8.05 2.43
CA GLU A 30 5.38 -8.73 3.57
C GLU A 30 3.87 -8.77 3.46
N LEU A 31 3.28 -7.64 3.08
CA LEU A 31 1.83 -7.55 2.97
C LEU A 31 1.30 -8.46 1.87
N ILE A 32 2.02 -8.56 0.78
CA ILE A 32 1.60 -9.43 -0.30
C ILE A 32 1.65 -10.88 0.14
N LYS A 33 2.65 -11.24 0.94
CA LYS A 33 2.75 -12.62 1.41
C LYS A 33 1.65 -13.00 2.37
N GLU A 34 1.11 -12.03 3.09
CA GLU A 34 0.03 -12.34 4.02
C GLU A 34 -1.22 -12.86 3.33
N GLY A 35 -1.44 -12.39 2.11
CA GLY A 35 -2.54 -12.91 1.32
C GLY A 35 -3.91 -12.39 1.63
N ASN A 36 -4.06 -11.59 2.67
CA ASN A 36 -5.37 -11.06 3.05
C ASN A 36 -5.48 -9.56 2.81
N VAL A 37 -4.63 -9.03 1.94
CA VAL A 37 -4.61 -7.61 1.64
C VAL A 37 -5.24 -7.38 0.28
N ARG A 38 -6.16 -6.44 0.20
CA ARG A 38 -6.83 -6.12 -1.05
C ARG A 38 -6.11 -5.02 -1.82
N ARG A 39 -5.57 -4.05 -1.11
CA ARG A 39 -5.01 -2.87 -1.74
C ARG A 39 -3.99 -2.23 -0.83
N ILE A 40 -2.98 -1.67 -1.44
CA ILE A 40 -1.96 -0.92 -0.72
C ILE A 40 -1.90 0.46 -1.34
N ILE A 41 -1.99 1.49 -0.52
CA ILE A 41 -1.90 2.88 -0.99
C ILE A 41 -0.72 3.52 -0.29
N ILE A 42 0.15 4.14 -1.07
CA ILE A 42 1.31 4.83 -0.51
C ILE A 42 1.08 6.32 -0.61
N ILE A 43 1.15 7.00 0.53
CA ILE A 43 0.95 8.45 0.56
C ILE A 43 2.19 9.10 1.15
N ASN A 44 2.40 10.37 0.82
CA ASN A 44 3.55 11.09 1.33
C ASN A 44 3.23 11.72 2.68
N GLU A 45 4.16 12.48 3.22
CA GLU A 45 3.98 13.10 4.51
C GLU A 45 2.83 14.07 4.55
N LYS A 46 2.47 14.61 3.41
CA LYS A 46 1.39 15.56 3.34
C LYS A 46 0.02 14.90 3.17
N GLY A 47 0.00 13.59 3.08
CA GLY A 47 -1.26 12.89 2.91
C GLY A 47 -1.70 12.75 1.47
N GLU A 48 -0.83 13.09 0.52
CA GLU A 48 -1.18 12.97 -0.89
C GLU A 48 -0.87 11.57 -1.38
N PRO A 49 -1.78 10.96 -2.11
CA PRO A 49 -1.54 9.61 -2.61
C PRO A 49 -0.47 9.63 -3.71
N LEU A 50 0.53 8.80 -3.55
CA LEU A 50 1.60 8.67 -4.52
C LEU A 50 1.40 7.48 -5.43
N MET A 51 0.87 6.39 -4.88
CA MET A 51 0.71 5.17 -5.64
C MET A 51 -0.33 4.29 -4.99
N GLU A 52 -1.05 3.55 -5.80
CA GLU A 52 -2.03 2.60 -5.30
C GLU A 52 -1.77 1.27 -5.98
N ILE A 53 -1.71 0.20 -5.20
CA ILE A 53 -1.43 -1.13 -5.72
C ILE A 53 -2.60 -2.04 -5.39
N PRO A 54 -3.44 -2.36 -6.36
CA PRO A 54 -4.51 -3.34 -6.10
C PRO A 54 -3.90 -4.73 -6.19
N LEU A 55 -4.17 -5.56 -5.20
CA LEU A 55 -3.60 -6.90 -5.16
C LEU A 55 -4.57 -7.88 -5.80
N THR A 56 -4.51 -7.94 -7.11
CA THR A 56 -5.33 -8.86 -7.89
C THR A 56 -4.47 -10.03 -8.33
N PHE A 57 -5.10 -11.06 -8.90
CA PHE A 57 -4.36 -12.19 -9.40
C PHE A 57 -3.34 -11.76 -10.44
N ALA A 58 -3.72 -10.82 -11.30
CA ALA A 58 -2.80 -10.37 -12.34
C ALA A 58 -1.58 -9.68 -11.74
N VAL A 59 -1.81 -8.83 -10.75
CA VAL A 59 -0.71 -8.10 -10.13
C VAL A 59 0.22 -9.06 -9.37
N VAL A 60 -0.37 -9.95 -8.59
CA VAL A 60 0.43 -10.86 -7.79
C VAL A 60 1.14 -11.88 -8.67
N GLY A 61 0.49 -12.32 -9.74
CA GLY A 61 1.04 -13.35 -10.59
C GLY A 61 2.06 -12.85 -11.59
N THR A 62 1.72 -11.84 -12.36
CA THR A 62 2.58 -11.44 -13.47
C THR A 62 3.12 -10.03 -13.39
N ALA A 63 2.36 -9.11 -12.81
CA ALA A 63 2.77 -7.71 -12.77
C ALA A 63 3.51 -7.33 -11.49
N LEU A 64 3.79 -8.31 -10.63
CA LEU A 64 4.39 -8.00 -9.34
C LEU A 64 5.78 -7.39 -9.48
N ALA A 65 6.62 -7.95 -10.33
CA ALA A 65 7.98 -7.45 -10.47
C ALA A 65 8.00 -6.01 -10.99
N PRO A 66 7.25 -5.67 -12.06
CA PRO A 66 7.20 -4.28 -12.49
C PRO A 66 6.65 -3.34 -11.44
N VAL A 67 5.64 -3.80 -10.69
CA VAL A 67 5.05 -2.97 -9.65
C VAL A 67 6.07 -2.70 -8.54
N LEU A 68 6.81 -3.73 -8.13
CA LEU A 68 7.82 -3.54 -7.10
C LEU A 68 8.95 -2.64 -7.57
N ALA A 69 9.28 -2.70 -8.84
CA ALA A 69 10.30 -1.81 -9.40
C ALA A 69 9.83 -0.36 -9.34
N ALA A 70 8.56 -0.13 -9.65
CA ALA A 70 7.99 1.20 -9.57
C ALA A 70 7.97 1.70 -8.12
N VAL A 71 7.61 0.83 -7.20
CA VAL A 71 7.60 1.17 -5.78
C VAL A 71 9.01 1.55 -5.33
N GLY A 72 10.00 0.80 -5.78
CA GLY A 72 11.38 1.08 -5.41
C GLY A 72 11.85 2.42 -5.93
N ALA A 73 11.49 2.75 -7.17
CA ALA A 73 11.87 4.02 -7.73
C ALA A 73 11.22 5.18 -6.95
N LEU A 74 9.95 5.01 -6.60
CA LEU A 74 9.25 6.02 -5.84
C LEU A 74 9.86 6.16 -4.45
N ALA A 75 10.13 5.05 -3.79
CA ALA A 75 10.65 5.05 -2.44
C ALA A 75 12.02 5.71 -2.36
N ALA A 76 12.78 5.64 -3.42
CA ALA A 76 14.10 6.26 -3.44
C ALA A 76 14.03 7.78 -3.39
N LEU A 77 12.87 8.35 -3.70
CA LEU A 77 12.72 9.79 -3.75
C LEU A 77 12.08 10.39 -2.50
N ILE A 78 11.63 9.56 -1.58
CA ILE A 78 10.95 10.06 -0.38
C ILE A 78 11.65 9.53 0.86
N ALA A 79 11.72 10.38 1.88
CA ALA A 79 12.35 9.98 3.13
C ALA A 79 11.39 9.19 3.99
N ASN A 80 10.16 9.66 4.10
CA ASN A 80 9.15 9.00 4.91
C ASN A 80 7.83 8.97 4.16
N CYS A 81 7.06 7.93 4.39
CA CYS A 81 5.76 7.83 3.79
C CYS A 81 4.85 7.01 4.68
N THR A 82 3.58 6.98 4.34
CA THR A 82 2.61 6.16 5.05
C THR A 82 2.03 5.17 4.06
N ILE A 83 1.98 3.92 4.46
CA ILE A 83 1.35 2.88 3.66
C ILE A 83 0.00 2.59 4.28
N ILE A 84 -1.05 2.74 3.49
CA ILE A 84 -2.39 2.41 3.94
C ILE A 84 -2.73 1.06 3.35
N VAL A 85 -3.07 0.12 4.20
CA VAL A 85 -3.36 -1.24 3.81
C VAL A 85 -4.84 -1.50 3.99
N GLU A 86 -5.50 -1.94 2.94
CA GLU A 86 -6.89 -2.35 3.04
C GLU A 86 -6.91 -3.87 3.00
N ARG A 87 -7.38 -4.47 4.07
CA ARG A 87 -7.43 -5.91 4.18
C ARG A 87 -8.82 -6.44 3.87
N LYS A 88 -8.88 -7.68 3.52
CA LYS A 88 -10.16 -8.32 3.23
C LYS A 88 -10.99 -8.50 4.47
#